data_82d4ed6507fa2dfc5f50964331c7b359
#
_entry.id   82d4ed6507fa2dfc5f50964331c7b359
#
_cell.length_a   1.000
_cell.length_b   1.000
_cell.length_c   1.000
_cell.angle_alpha   90.00
_cell.angle_beta   90.00
_cell.angle_gamma   90.00
#
_symmetry.space_group_name_H-M   'P 1'
#
loop_
_entity.id
_entity.type
_entity.pdbx_description
1 polymer ?
#
loop_
_entity_poly.entity_id
_entity_poly.type
_entity_poly.pdbx_seq_one_letter_code
_entity_poly.pdbx_strand_id
1 'polypeptide(L)'
;MPAAQYAAARHAAWLGAAAIITDEVGRVLLVHPTYRKDGTWLLPGGVVEPGEHPHITCRREITEELGLVLPLSAVLAVHSFSPHHPDLDPGSTCPGEVRFVFDAGTLTPDQVVAIRLPHEELSEYAFLETRDAVKRLRPVDAQIMLAAYRARLGHTATAHLADGQHILDVPPLDRHDVHVRYRPLWNSPLNRGPVPDRLPVQQAWSWCVVPDGRVVLVADPGPRGALPMLPGGTVESTDATPEDTLHREAAEEAQLTLTDPVRLGWVLDETGEVYGGVGPNARLRLAARVTTIGPAAVDPATGRPFARLLATPAQAAALLGWGPPGARQAQLAADTARKRWGLPTASPAAIEEIPAEGMRLS
;
A
#
# COMPACT_ATOMS: atom_id res chain seq x y z
N MET A 1 43.21 -11.76 -21.31
CA MET A 1 42.32 -12.91 -21.18
C MET A 1 41.48 -13.00 -22.44
N PRO A 2 41.39 -14.14 -23.11
CA PRO A 2 40.53 -14.32 -24.31
C PRO A 2 39.07 -14.03 -23.98
N ALA A 3 38.28 -13.46 -24.93
CA ALA A 3 36.90 -13.08 -24.74
C ALA A 3 36.01 -14.23 -24.20
N ALA A 4 36.27 -15.47 -24.66
CA ALA A 4 35.54 -16.64 -24.17
C ALA A 4 35.81 -16.94 -22.69
N GLN A 5 37.06 -16.80 -22.22
CA GLN A 5 37.39 -16.98 -20.80
C GLN A 5 36.80 -15.85 -19.95
N TYR A 6 36.77 -14.60 -20.47
CA TYR A 6 36.16 -13.47 -19.79
C TYR A 6 34.63 -13.68 -19.64
N ALA A 7 33.97 -14.17 -20.70
CA ALA A 7 32.53 -14.46 -20.66
C ALA A 7 32.21 -15.60 -19.67
N ALA A 8 33.01 -16.68 -19.69
CA ALA A 8 32.82 -17.82 -18.79
C ALA A 8 33.07 -17.50 -17.30
N ALA A 9 33.87 -16.46 -17.01
CA ALA A 9 34.12 -15.99 -15.65
C ALA A 9 33.06 -15.00 -15.12
N ARG A 10 32.08 -14.62 -15.96
CA ARG A 10 31.00 -13.75 -15.54
C ARG A 10 29.98 -14.50 -14.68
N HIS A 11 29.47 -13.83 -13.67
CA HIS A 11 28.33 -14.33 -12.92
C HIS A 11 27.14 -14.46 -13.87
N ALA A 12 26.55 -15.66 -13.95
CA ALA A 12 25.31 -15.89 -14.66
C ALA A 12 24.14 -15.81 -13.67
N ALA A 13 23.05 -15.25 -14.08
CA ALA A 13 21.80 -15.25 -13.33
C ALA A 13 20.64 -15.53 -14.29
N TRP A 14 19.63 -16.22 -13.82
CA TRP A 14 18.36 -16.32 -14.53
C TRP A 14 17.66 -14.97 -14.52
N LEU A 15 16.86 -14.73 -15.55
CA LEU A 15 16.01 -13.53 -15.61
C LEU A 15 14.56 -13.97 -15.54
N GLY A 16 13.79 -13.31 -14.71
CA GLY A 16 12.35 -13.50 -14.58
C GLY A 16 11.58 -12.19 -14.75
N ALA A 17 10.34 -12.31 -15.16
CA ALA A 17 9.43 -11.16 -15.28
C ALA A 17 8.06 -11.53 -14.75
N ALA A 18 7.47 -10.64 -13.95
CA ALA A 18 6.15 -10.80 -13.37
C ALA A 18 5.36 -9.50 -13.42
N ALA A 19 4.06 -9.56 -13.15
CA ALA A 19 3.18 -8.41 -13.19
C ALA A 19 2.39 -8.21 -11.90
N ILE A 20 2.23 -6.94 -11.49
CA ILE A 20 1.16 -6.52 -10.60
C ILE A 20 -0.05 -6.20 -11.47
N ILE A 21 -1.10 -6.97 -11.30
CA ILE A 21 -2.41 -6.79 -11.90
C ILE A 21 -3.42 -6.67 -10.76
N THR A 22 -4.35 -5.73 -10.84
CA THR A 22 -5.41 -5.59 -9.83
C THR A 22 -6.79 -5.59 -10.46
N ASP A 23 -7.80 -5.85 -9.66
CA ASP A 23 -9.19 -5.51 -10.01
C ASP A 23 -9.53 -4.06 -9.62
N GLU A 24 -10.77 -3.64 -9.90
CA GLU A 24 -11.24 -2.28 -9.65
C GLU A 24 -11.27 -1.89 -8.16
N VAL A 25 -11.31 -2.87 -7.26
CA VAL A 25 -11.26 -2.62 -5.82
C VAL A 25 -9.84 -2.70 -5.25
N GLY A 26 -8.84 -3.04 -6.10
CA GLY A 26 -7.42 -3.02 -5.74
C GLY A 26 -6.87 -4.34 -5.21
N ARG A 27 -7.63 -5.45 -5.34
CA ARG A 27 -7.13 -6.77 -4.99
C ARG A 27 -6.11 -7.23 -6.04
N VAL A 28 -5.04 -7.86 -5.59
CA VAL A 28 -3.96 -8.33 -6.46
C VAL A 28 -4.32 -9.68 -7.06
N LEU A 29 -4.13 -9.82 -8.37
CA LEU A 29 -4.28 -11.10 -9.06
C LEU A 29 -3.08 -12.00 -8.75
N LEU A 30 -3.37 -13.19 -8.26
CA LEU A 30 -2.42 -14.30 -8.14
C LEU A 30 -2.92 -15.49 -8.96
N VAL A 31 -1.98 -16.32 -9.37
CA VAL A 31 -2.22 -17.60 -10.09
C VAL A 31 -1.69 -18.77 -9.27
N HIS A 32 -2.35 -19.92 -9.35
CA HIS A 32 -1.97 -21.12 -8.64
C HIS A 32 -1.39 -22.16 -9.64
N PRO A 33 -0.05 -22.35 -9.65
CA PRO A 33 0.58 -23.27 -10.56
C PRO A 33 0.38 -24.72 -10.14
N THR A 34 0.13 -25.60 -11.12
CA THR A 34 -0.09 -27.04 -10.90
C THR A 34 1.16 -27.79 -10.48
N TYR A 35 2.34 -27.27 -10.81
CA TYR A 35 3.63 -27.89 -10.55
C TYR A 35 4.20 -27.59 -9.14
N ARG A 36 3.68 -26.60 -8.42
CA ARG A 36 4.11 -26.29 -7.05
C ARG A 36 3.45 -27.19 -6.02
N LYS A 37 4.21 -28.16 -5.51
CA LYS A 37 3.73 -29.14 -4.51
C LYS A 37 3.45 -28.54 -3.13
N ASP A 38 4.03 -27.39 -2.83
CA ASP A 38 3.84 -26.67 -1.57
C ASP A 38 2.54 -25.85 -1.54
N GLY A 39 1.78 -25.83 -2.64
CA GLY A 39 0.52 -25.12 -2.75
C GLY A 39 0.65 -23.60 -2.76
N THR A 40 1.87 -23.07 -2.93
CA THR A 40 2.07 -21.62 -2.98
C THR A 40 1.71 -21.03 -4.34
N TRP A 41 1.20 -19.83 -4.31
CA TRP A 41 0.77 -19.06 -5.47
C TRP A 41 1.89 -18.16 -6.00
N LEU A 42 1.66 -17.54 -7.15
CA LEU A 42 2.58 -16.64 -7.83
C LEU A 42 1.86 -15.38 -8.33
N LEU A 43 2.64 -14.32 -8.54
CA LEU A 43 2.25 -13.28 -9.48
C LEU A 43 2.29 -13.86 -10.91
N PRO A 44 1.38 -13.44 -11.82
CA PRO A 44 1.49 -13.80 -13.22
C PRO A 44 2.86 -13.43 -13.79
N GLY A 45 3.48 -14.37 -14.52
CA GLY A 45 4.80 -14.16 -15.09
C GLY A 45 5.65 -15.43 -15.16
N GLY A 46 6.84 -15.33 -15.73
CA GLY A 46 7.71 -16.47 -15.95
C GLY A 46 9.16 -16.12 -16.25
N VAL A 47 9.85 -17.08 -16.81
CA VAL A 47 11.30 -17.02 -17.11
C VAL A 47 11.51 -16.31 -18.45
N VAL A 48 12.52 -15.44 -18.50
CA VAL A 48 12.94 -14.75 -19.73
C VAL A 48 13.66 -15.75 -20.64
N GLU A 49 13.12 -15.97 -21.83
CA GLU A 49 13.70 -16.87 -22.81
C GLU A 49 14.93 -16.25 -23.51
N PRO A 50 15.82 -17.10 -24.08
CA PRO A 50 16.97 -16.61 -24.83
C PRO A 50 16.57 -15.64 -25.96
N GLY A 51 17.09 -14.43 -25.90
CA GLY A 51 16.79 -13.37 -26.87
C GLY A 51 15.58 -12.49 -26.54
N GLU A 52 14.86 -12.80 -25.49
CA GLU A 52 13.79 -11.93 -24.98
C GLU A 52 14.32 -10.82 -24.06
N HIS A 53 13.51 -9.81 -23.92
CA HIS A 53 13.66 -8.78 -22.88
C HIS A 53 12.57 -8.95 -21.81
N PRO A 54 12.83 -8.64 -20.53
CA PRO A 54 11.86 -8.88 -19.44
C PRO A 54 10.46 -8.35 -19.66
N HIS A 55 10.31 -7.17 -20.30
CA HIS A 55 8.99 -6.63 -20.61
C HIS A 55 8.24 -7.39 -21.73
N ILE A 56 8.96 -8.01 -22.65
CA ILE A 56 8.37 -8.88 -23.68
C ILE A 56 7.89 -10.17 -23.03
N THR A 57 8.75 -10.80 -22.23
CA THR A 57 8.39 -11.97 -21.41
C THR A 57 7.15 -11.71 -20.59
N CYS A 58 7.10 -10.61 -19.84
CA CYS A 58 5.95 -10.29 -19.01
C CYS A 58 4.63 -10.22 -19.81
N ARG A 59 4.66 -9.62 -21.01
CA ARG A 59 3.48 -9.59 -21.90
C ARG A 59 3.11 -10.96 -22.46
N ARG A 60 4.10 -11.75 -22.86
CA ARG A 60 3.90 -13.12 -23.33
C ARG A 60 3.23 -13.96 -22.25
N GLU A 61 3.80 -13.97 -21.05
CA GLU A 61 3.28 -14.73 -19.90
C GLU A 61 1.84 -14.31 -19.53
N ILE A 62 1.57 -13.01 -19.47
CA ILE A 62 0.19 -12.53 -19.23
C ILE A 62 -0.77 -13.06 -20.30
N THR A 63 -0.31 -13.14 -21.55
CA THR A 63 -1.15 -13.65 -22.64
C THR A 63 -1.34 -15.16 -22.55
N GLU A 64 -0.28 -15.90 -22.23
CA GLU A 64 -0.31 -17.36 -22.08
C GLU A 64 -1.10 -17.78 -20.84
N GLU A 65 -0.84 -17.14 -19.69
CA GLU A 65 -1.43 -17.49 -18.41
C GLU A 65 -2.88 -16.99 -18.23
N LEU A 66 -3.22 -15.82 -18.79
CA LEU A 66 -4.52 -15.19 -18.56
C LEU A 66 -5.37 -15.02 -19.83
N GLY A 67 -4.79 -15.21 -21.00
CA GLY A 67 -5.47 -14.93 -22.29
C GLY A 67 -5.68 -13.46 -22.56
N LEU A 68 -4.98 -12.56 -21.86
CA LEU A 68 -5.17 -11.11 -21.95
C LEU A 68 -3.95 -10.42 -22.56
N VAL A 69 -4.21 -9.35 -23.33
CA VAL A 69 -3.17 -8.44 -23.81
C VAL A 69 -3.26 -7.16 -22.99
N LEU A 70 -2.27 -6.94 -22.11
CA LEU A 70 -2.26 -5.79 -21.21
C LEU A 70 -1.06 -4.87 -21.50
N PRO A 71 -1.24 -3.54 -21.38
CA PRO A 71 -0.12 -2.60 -21.42
C PRO A 71 0.72 -2.72 -20.15
N LEU A 72 2.02 -2.50 -20.26
CA LEU A 72 2.92 -2.33 -19.12
C LEU A 72 3.29 -0.85 -19.01
N SER A 73 3.08 -0.25 -17.85
CA SER A 73 3.27 1.19 -17.64
C SER A 73 4.57 1.56 -16.91
N ALA A 74 5.06 0.69 -16.03
CA ALA A 74 6.25 0.94 -15.23
C ALA A 74 6.94 -0.35 -14.78
N VAL A 75 8.21 -0.26 -14.41
CA VAL A 75 8.90 -1.25 -13.59
C VAL A 75 8.69 -0.87 -12.13
N LEU A 76 8.01 -1.71 -11.37
CA LEU A 76 7.66 -1.46 -9.98
C LEU A 76 8.73 -1.99 -9.00
N ALA A 77 9.34 -3.13 -9.33
CA ALA A 77 10.41 -3.70 -8.53
C ALA A 77 11.45 -4.41 -9.41
N VAL A 78 12.69 -4.38 -8.96
CA VAL A 78 13.78 -5.24 -9.43
C VAL A 78 14.31 -5.99 -8.22
N HIS A 79 14.35 -7.30 -8.31
CA HIS A 79 14.76 -8.15 -7.21
C HIS A 79 15.84 -9.13 -7.66
N SER A 80 16.92 -9.22 -6.90
CA SER A 80 17.96 -10.22 -7.10
C SER A 80 17.89 -11.29 -6.01
N PHE A 81 17.86 -12.55 -6.46
CA PHE A 81 17.96 -13.73 -5.62
C PHE A 81 19.37 -14.25 -5.59
N SER A 82 19.87 -14.57 -4.42
CA SER A 82 21.11 -15.34 -4.28
C SER A 82 20.89 -16.82 -4.64
N PRO A 83 21.91 -17.53 -5.11
CA PRO A 83 21.80 -18.95 -5.44
C PRO A 83 21.55 -19.86 -4.22
N HIS A 84 21.61 -19.34 -3.02
CA HIS A 84 21.45 -20.07 -1.76
C HIS A 84 20.25 -19.57 -0.95
N HIS A 85 19.34 -18.84 -1.58
CA HIS A 85 18.16 -18.34 -0.86
C HIS A 85 17.33 -19.52 -0.32
N PRO A 86 16.89 -19.48 0.97
CA PRO A 86 16.17 -20.59 1.59
C PRO A 86 14.82 -20.93 0.94
N ASP A 87 14.22 -20.00 0.21
CA ASP A 87 12.96 -20.22 -0.51
C ASP A 87 13.16 -20.90 -1.89
N LEU A 88 14.41 -21.14 -2.30
CA LEU A 88 14.69 -21.98 -3.49
C LEU A 88 14.48 -23.45 -3.15
N ASP A 89 14.01 -24.22 -4.13
CA ASP A 89 13.83 -25.66 -3.95
C ASP A 89 15.16 -26.33 -3.59
N PRO A 90 15.17 -27.22 -2.60
CA PRO A 90 16.38 -27.98 -2.26
C PRO A 90 16.94 -28.73 -3.47
N GLY A 91 18.21 -28.52 -3.78
CA GLY A 91 18.85 -29.10 -4.95
C GLY A 91 18.68 -28.29 -6.23
N SER A 92 18.09 -27.12 -6.18
CA SER A 92 18.07 -26.18 -7.31
C SER A 92 19.48 -25.85 -7.77
N THR A 93 19.70 -25.87 -9.07
CA THR A 93 20.95 -25.44 -9.72
C THR A 93 20.89 -23.97 -10.15
N CYS A 94 19.94 -23.22 -9.62
CA CYS A 94 19.76 -21.79 -9.92
C CYS A 94 21.04 -21.02 -9.60
N PRO A 95 21.65 -20.34 -10.57
CA PRO A 95 22.87 -19.55 -10.34
C PRO A 95 22.58 -18.20 -9.66
N GLY A 96 21.35 -17.98 -9.24
CA GLY A 96 20.76 -16.71 -8.86
C GLY A 96 19.77 -16.23 -9.92
N GLU A 97 18.88 -15.33 -9.54
CA GLU A 97 17.87 -14.79 -10.45
C GLU A 97 17.76 -13.26 -10.28
N VAL A 98 17.49 -12.58 -11.38
CA VAL A 98 17.04 -11.17 -11.36
C VAL A 98 15.63 -11.12 -11.91
N ARG A 99 14.68 -10.74 -11.08
CA ARG A 99 13.26 -10.65 -11.43
C ARG A 99 12.81 -9.20 -11.54
N PHE A 100 12.11 -8.91 -12.64
CA PHE A 100 11.48 -7.63 -12.89
C PHE A 100 9.98 -7.75 -12.62
N VAL A 101 9.41 -6.83 -11.86
CA VAL A 101 7.96 -6.76 -11.64
C VAL A 101 7.42 -5.50 -12.29
N PHE A 102 6.47 -5.69 -13.20
CA PHE A 102 5.87 -4.63 -14.00
C PHE A 102 4.47 -4.27 -13.49
N ASP A 103 4.06 -3.05 -13.76
CA ASP A 103 2.67 -2.62 -13.61
C ASP A 103 1.89 -2.95 -14.90
N ALA A 104 0.96 -3.89 -14.81
CA ALA A 104 0.06 -4.23 -15.90
C ALA A 104 -1.38 -3.68 -15.71
N GLY A 105 -1.55 -2.77 -14.77
CA GLY A 105 -2.77 -1.99 -14.61
C GLY A 105 -3.86 -2.67 -13.77
N THR A 106 -5.07 -2.13 -13.92
CA THR A 106 -6.28 -2.60 -13.25
C THR A 106 -7.23 -3.17 -14.31
N LEU A 107 -7.71 -4.40 -14.10
CA LEU A 107 -8.67 -5.04 -15.01
C LEU A 107 -10.06 -4.46 -14.83
N THR A 108 -10.73 -4.25 -15.95
CA THR A 108 -12.17 -4.00 -15.97
C THR A 108 -12.94 -5.29 -15.71
N PRO A 109 -14.23 -5.23 -15.32
CA PRO A 109 -15.06 -6.41 -15.15
C PRO A 109 -15.10 -7.31 -16.39
N ASP A 110 -15.15 -6.73 -17.59
CA ASP A 110 -15.16 -7.48 -18.85
C ASP A 110 -13.83 -8.22 -19.07
N GLN A 111 -12.70 -7.61 -18.71
CA GLN A 111 -11.40 -8.26 -18.78
C GLN A 111 -11.29 -9.41 -17.76
N VAL A 112 -11.85 -9.24 -16.55
CA VAL A 112 -11.89 -10.32 -15.56
C VAL A 112 -12.69 -11.52 -16.08
N VAL A 113 -13.83 -11.29 -16.71
CA VAL A 113 -14.65 -12.36 -17.33
C VAL A 113 -13.93 -13.00 -18.53
N ALA A 114 -13.06 -12.26 -19.19
CA ALA A 114 -12.30 -12.74 -20.34
C ALA A 114 -11.09 -13.59 -19.97
N ILE A 115 -10.68 -13.68 -18.71
CA ILE A 115 -9.54 -14.51 -18.27
C ILE A 115 -9.74 -15.96 -18.69
N ARG A 116 -8.70 -16.54 -19.27
CA ARG A 116 -8.64 -17.96 -19.69
C ARG A 116 -7.31 -18.54 -19.21
N LEU A 117 -7.40 -19.57 -18.37
CA LEU A 117 -6.23 -20.25 -17.83
C LEU A 117 -5.79 -21.44 -18.69
N PRO A 118 -4.50 -21.67 -18.88
CA PRO A 118 -3.96 -22.94 -19.38
C PRO A 118 -4.00 -23.97 -18.24
N HIS A 119 -5.05 -24.75 -18.15
CA HIS A 119 -5.32 -25.66 -17.02
C HIS A 119 -4.24 -26.73 -16.80
N GLU A 120 -3.37 -26.94 -17.78
CA GLU A 120 -2.20 -27.83 -17.63
C GLU A 120 -1.13 -27.20 -16.72
N GLU A 121 -1.01 -25.87 -16.71
CA GLU A 121 -0.01 -25.14 -15.96
C GLU A 121 -0.58 -24.43 -14.71
N LEU A 122 -1.78 -23.88 -14.83
CA LEU A 122 -2.45 -23.11 -13.79
C LEU A 122 -3.81 -23.71 -13.44
N SER A 123 -4.02 -24.06 -12.19
CA SER A 123 -5.28 -24.64 -11.72
C SER A 123 -6.36 -23.60 -11.49
N GLU A 124 -6.00 -22.43 -10.97
CA GLU A 124 -6.93 -21.36 -10.62
C GLU A 124 -6.23 -20.00 -10.57
N TYR A 125 -7.03 -18.92 -10.54
CA TYR A 125 -6.57 -17.59 -10.21
C TYR A 125 -7.49 -16.97 -9.16
N ALA A 126 -6.99 -15.98 -8.43
CA ALA A 126 -7.80 -15.22 -7.48
C ALA A 126 -7.34 -13.78 -7.38
N PHE A 127 -8.31 -12.88 -7.22
CA PHE A 127 -8.05 -11.52 -6.77
C PHE A 127 -8.09 -11.50 -5.24
N LEU A 128 -6.96 -11.25 -4.62
CA LEU A 128 -6.79 -11.32 -3.19
C LEU A 128 -6.41 -9.95 -2.63
N GLU A 129 -6.97 -9.65 -1.48
CA GLU A 129 -6.44 -8.59 -0.64
C GLU A 129 -4.98 -8.91 -0.32
N THR A 130 -4.10 -7.89 -0.26
CA THR A 130 -2.67 -8.15 -0.08
C THR A 130 -2.37 -8.96 1.19
N ARG A 131 -3.18 -8.81 2.27
CA ARG A 131 -3.08 -9.63 3.49
C ARG A 131 -3.27 -11.12 3.22
N ASP A 132 -4.20 -11.48 2.36
CA ASP A 132 -4.48 -12.87 2.05
C ASP A 132 -3.54 -13.36 0.94
N ALA A 133 -3.14 -12.46 0.03
CA ALA A 133 -2.11 -12.72 -0.96
C ALA A 133 -0.77 -13.13 -0.31
N VAL A 134 -0.31 -12.39 0.71
CA VAL A 134 0.95 -12.72 1.42
C VAL A 134 0.94 -14.09 2.09
N LYS A 135 -0.22 -14.62 2.47
CA LYS A 135 -0.34 -15.97 3.04
C LYS A 135 -0.26 -17.08 2.01
N ARG A 136 -0.52 -16.75 0.74
CA ARG A 136 -0.50 -17.69 -0.37
C ARG A 136 0.86 -17.73 -1.08
N LEU A 137 1.66 -16.71 -0.93
CA LEU A 137 2.98 -16.57 -1.54
C LEU A 137 4.08 -17.15 -0.64
N ARG A 138 5.20 -17.57 -1.22
CA ARG A 138 6.44 -17.78 -0.45
C ARG A 138 6.87 -16.45 0.18
N PRO A 139 7.56 -16.45 1.32
CA PRO A 139 7.92 -15.21 2.05
C PRO A 139 8.60 -14.17 1.17
N VAL A 140 9.55 -14.56 0.35
CA VAL A 140 10.27 -13.65 -0.56
C VAL A 140 9.36 -13.10 -1.67
N ASP A 141 8.48 -13.93 -2.25
CA ASP A 141 7.52 -13.49 -3.27
C ASP A 141 6.49 -12.51 -2.66
N ALA A 142 6.12 -12.71 -1.40
CA ALA A 142 5.27 -11.77 -0.66
C ALA A 142 5.95 -10.41 -0.46
N GLN A 143 7.24 -10.40 -0.11
CA GLN A 143 8.02 -9.16 0.06
C GLN A 143 8.14 -8.39 -1.26
N ILE A 144 8.43 -9.09 -2.36
CA ILE A 144 8.50 -8.48 -3.70
C ILE A 144 7.16 -7.91 -4.11
N MET A 145 6.09 -8.68 -3.96
CA MET A 145 4.73 -8.25 -4.27
C MET A 145 4.36 -7.00 -3.48
N LEU A 146 4.63 -6.97 -2.17
CA LEU A 146 4.35 -5.80 -1.33
C LEU A 146 5.17 -4.58 -1.75
N ALA A 147 6.47 -4.76 -2.05
CA ALA A 147 7.33 -3.67 -2.49
C ALA A 147 6.87 -3.09 -3.84
N ALA A 148 6.56 -3.95 -4.80
CA ALA A 148 6.03 -3.55 -6.11
C ALA A 148 4.67 -2.86 -5.98
N TYR A 149 3.77 -3.40 -5.17
CA TYR A 149 2.46 -2.82 -4.94
C TYR A 149 2.55 -1.44 -4.27
N ARG A 150 3.48 -1.26 -3.33
CA ARG A 150 3.78 0.04 -2.71
C ARG A 150 4.31 1.05 -3.72
N ALA A 151 5.27 0.64 -4.57
CA ALA A 151 5.80 1.50 -5.62
C ALA A 151 4.70 1.99 -6.56
N ARG A 152 3.76 1.10 -6.93
CA ARG A 152 2.59 1.44 -7.74
C ARG A 152 1.67 2.45 -7.05
N LEU A 153 1.34 2.24 -5.77
CA LEU A 153 0.43 3.11 -5.03
C LEU A 153 1.02 4.49 -4.76
N GLY A 154 2.31 4.54 -4.45
CA GLY A 154 3.03 5.76 -4.11
C GLY A 154 3.49 6.57 -5.32
N HIS A 155 3.37 6.03 -6.55
CA HIS A 155 4.05 6.57 -7.72
C HIS A 155 5.53 6.88 -7.43
N THR A 156 6.13 6.02 -6.59
CA THR A 156 7.51 6.14 -6.15
C THR A 156 8.46 5.53 -7.16
N ALA A 157 9.77 5.70 -6.94
CA ALA A 157 10.78 5.02 -7.73
C ALA A 157 10.63 3.48 -7.63
N THR A 158 11.14 2.78 -8.64
CA THR A 158 11.24 1.32 -8.67
C THR A 158 11.88 0.80 -7.38
N ALA A 159 11.24 -0.16 -6.72
CA ALA A 159 11.82 -0.81 -5.55
C ALA A 159 12.97 -1.74 -5.96
N HIS A 160 14.08 -1.66 -5.27
CA HIS A 160 15.22 -2.55 -5.49
C HIS A 160 15.42 -3.44 -4.27
N LEU A 161 15.43 -4.77 -4.48
CA LEU A 161 15.55 -5.75 -3.42
C LEU A 161 16.67 -6.75 -3.72
N ALA A 162 17.29 -7.27 -2.66
CA ALA A 162 18.13 -8.45 -2.68
C ALA A 162 17.63 -9.42 -1.62
N ASP A 163 17.36 -10.66 -1.99
CA ASP A 163 16.81 -11.70 -1.11
C ASP A 163 15.62 -11.19 -0.26
N GLY A 164 14.73 -10.42 -0.90
CA GLY A 164 13.54 -9.84 -0.28
C GLY A 164 13.77 -8.56 0.53
N GLN A 165 15.00 -8.14 0.75
CA GLN A 165 15.31 -6.93 1.50
C GLN A 165 15.55 -5.74 0.57
N HIS A 166 15.09 -4.54 0.93
CA HIS A 166 15.43 -3.34 0.20
C HIS A 166 16.93 -3.05 0.27
N ILE A 167 17.56 -2.82 -0.89
CA ILE A 167 19.02 -2.58 -1.00
C ILE A 167 19.38 -1.14 -1.31
N LEU A 168 18.44 -0.34 -1.76
CA LEU A 168 18.66 1.09 -1.91
C LEU A 168 18.03 1.77 -0.70
N ASP A 169 18.76 2.73 -0.17
CA ASP A 169 18.18 3.67 0.78
C ASP A 169 17.02 4.36 0.09
N VAL A 170 15.84 3.80 0.25
CA VAL A 170 14.63 4.61 0.18
C VAL A 170 14.92 5.69 1.21
N PRO A 171 14.93 7.00 0.85
CA PRO A 171 15.24 8.04 1.82
C PRO A 171 14.43 7.71 3.06
N PRO A 172 15.08 7.46 4.17
CA PRO A 172 14.42 6.91 5.31
C PRO A 172 13.33 7.89 5.69
N LEU A 173 12.17 7.39 5.99
CA LEU A 173 11.35 7.97 7.05
C LEU A 173 12.21 7.74 8.29
N ASP A 174 13.17 8.63 8.55
CA ASP A 174 14.50 8.31 9.02
C ASP A 174 14.65 8.02 10.50
N ARG A 175 13.58 7.90 11.26
CA ARG A 175 13.67 7.60 12.69
C ARG A 175 12.82 6.47 13.18
N HIS A 176 11.87 6.05 12.41
CA HIS A 176 10.92 5.04 12.81
C HIS A 176 10.74 4.11 11.62
N ASP A 177 11.15 2.88 11.69
CA ASP A 177 10.84 1.85 10.70
C ASP A 177 9.32 1.85 10.44
N VAL A 178 8.88 2.78 9.58
CA VAL A 178 7.48 2.90 9.19
C VAL A 178 7.18 1.75 8.25
N HIS A 179 6.80 0.63 8.84
CA HIS A 179 6.33 -0.50 8.09
C HIS A 179 4.92 -0.20 7.58
N VAL A 180 4.79 -0.02 6.28
CA VAL A 180 3.47 -0.05 5.64
C VAL A 180 2.94 -1.47 5.76
N ARG A 181 2.19 -1.72 6.82
CA ARG A 181 1.39 -2.93 6.92
C ARG A 181 0.10 -2.68 6.17
N TYR A 182 -0.14 -3.51 5.19
CA TYR A 182 -1.42 -3.55 4.53
C TYR A 182 -2.53 -3.89 5.55
N ARG A 183 -3.60 -3.09 5.55
CA ARG A 183 -4.76 -3.28 6.41
C ARG A 183 -6.01 -3.50 5.55
N PRO A 184 -6.43 -4.75 5.30
CA PRO A 184 -7.51 -5.07 4.38
C PRO A 184 -8.87 -4.50 4.79
N LEU A 185 -9.13 -4.39 6.09
CA LEU A 185 -10.37 -3.82 6.64
C LEU A 185 -10.59 -2.35 6.26
N TRP A 186 -9.57 -1.69 5.72
CA TRP A 186 -9.56 -0.28 5.36
C TRP A 186 -9.71 -0.06 3.85
N ASN A 187 -9.77 -1.15 3.10
CA ASN A 187 -9.91 -1.14 1.65
C ASN A 187 -11.35 -1.23 1.16
N SER A 188 -12.30 -1.30 2.07
CA SER A 188 -13.70 -1.25 1.67
C SER A 188 -13.96 0.05 0.92
N PRO A 189 -14.77 0.01 -0.15
CA PRO A 189 -15.12 1.21 -0.88
C PRO A 189 -15.72 2.28 0.04
N LEU A 190 -15.36 3.53 -0.21
CA LEU A 190 -15.94 4.65 0.52
C LEU A 190 -17.41 4.83 0.11
N ASN A 191 -18.33 4.63 1.04
CA ASN A 191 -19.75 4.91 0.85
C ASN A 191 -19.99 6.41 1.02
N ARG A 192 -20.56 7.06 0.02
CA ARG A 192 -20.80 8.50 -0.01
C ARG A 192 -22.17 8.93 0.53
N GLY A 193 -23.05 7.97 0.70
CA GLY A 193 -24.39 8.20 1.28
C GLY A 193 -24.36 8.36 2.81
N PRO A 194 -25.50 8.62 3.42
CA PRO A 194 -25.63 8.62 4.88
C PRO A 194 -25.31 7.22 5.44
N VAL A 195 -24.78 7.20 6.67
CA VAL A 195 -24.65 5.93 7.41
C VAL A 195 -26.06 5.43 7.72
N PRO A 196 -26.38 4.17 7.40
CA PRO A 196 -27.67 3.60 7.76
C PRO A 196 -27.91 3.62 9.27
N ASP A 197 -29.13 3.95 9.73
CA ASP A 197 -29.45 4.08 11.15
C ASP A 197 -29.16 2.83 12.00
N ARG A 198 -29.22 1.64 11.36
CA ARG A 198 -28.90 0.35 11.99
C ARG A 198 -27.41 0.11 12.20
N LEU A 199 -26.55 0.95 11.64
CA LEU A 199 -25.11 0.76 11.63
C LEU A 199 -24.45 1.78 12.56
N PRO A 200 -23.95 1.36 13.73
CA PRO A 200 -23.31 2.29 14.67
C PRO A 200 -22.04 2.89 14.05
N VAL A 201 -21.83 4.16 14.27
CA VAL A 201 -20.54 4.80 13.96
C VAL A 201 -19.61 4.56 15.13
N GLN A 202 -18.56 3.77 14.92
CA GLN A 202 -17.60 3.44 15.97
C GLN A 202 -16.30 4.23 15.88
N GLN A 203 -15.98 4.80 14.72
CA GLN A 203 -14.71 5.50 14.52
C GLN A 203 -14.87 6.71 13.59
N ALA A 204 -14.04 7.73 13.85
CA ALA A 204 -13.89 8.91 13.01
C ALA A 204 -12.41 9.19 12.73
N TRP A 205 -12.05 9.26 11.43
CA TRP A 205 -10.68 9.46 10.95
C TRP A 205 -10.65 10.56 9.89
N SER A 206 -9.64 11.42 9.93
CA SER A 206 -9.60 12.58 9.04
C SER A 206 -8.30 12.76 8.27
N TRP A 207 -8.45 13.16 7.02
CA TRP A 207 -7.44 13.82 6.23
C TRP A 207 -7.26 15.25 6.72
N CYS A 208 -6.29 15.46 7.61
CA CYS A 208 -6.01 16.75 8.25
C CYS A 208 -5.12 17.59 7.32
N VAL A 209 -5.72 18.54 6.60
CA VAL A 209 -5.05 19.29 5.51
C VAL A 209 -4.48 20.60 6.04
N VAL A 210 -3.19 20.83 5.83
CA VAL A 210 -2.49 22.09 6.15
C VAL A 210 -2.57 23.09 5.00
N PRO A 211 -2.25 24.38 5.22
CA PRO A 211 -2.46 25.45 4.24
C PRO A 211 -1.80 25.24 2.87
N ASP A 212 -0.70 24.52 2.78
CA ASP A 212 -0.02 24.20 1.53
C ASP A 212 -0.58 22.98 0.79
N GLY A 213 -1.68 22.40 1.27
CA GLY A 213 -2.39 21.27 0.69
C GLY A 213 -1.83 19.90 1.06
N ARG A 214 -0.75 19.82 1.86
CA ARG A 214 -0.26 18.56 2.42
C ARG A 214 -1.18 18.10 3.55
N VAL A 215 -1.03 16.84 3.97
CA VAL A 215 -1.81 16.23 5.05
C VAL A 215 -0.92 15.72 6.17
N VAL A 216 -1.45 15.74 7.37
CA VAL A 216 -0.77 15.19 8.55
C VAL A 216 -1.16 13.73 8.74
N LEU A 217 -0.15 12.87 8.92
CA LEU A 217 -0.28 11.50 9.39
C LEU A 217 0.37 11.37 10.76
N VAL A 218 -0.10 10.43 11.53
CA VAL A 218 0.52 10.00 12.79
C VAL A 218 1.07 8.59 12.66
N ALA A 219 2.10 8.27 13.44
CA ALA A 219 2.66 6.93 13.49
C ALA A 219 3.11 6.60 14.92
N ASP A 220 2.53 5.55 15.50
CA ASP A 220 2.95 5.06 16.82
C ASP A 220 4.31 4.35 16.69
N PRO A 221 5.38 4.83 17.37
CA PRO A 221 6.70 4.24 17.34
C PRO A 221 6.82 2.96 18.20
N GLY A 222 5.72 2.25 18.39
CA GLY A 222 5.68 1.04 19.22
C GLY A 222 6.59 -0.10 18.75
N PRO A 223 6.73 -1.16 19.56
CA PRO A 223 7.73 -2.23 19.36
C PRO A 223 7.54 -3.06 18.09
N ARG A 224 6.42 -2.88 17.40
CA ARG A 224 6.12 -3.56 16.12
C ARG A 224 6.38 -2.67 14.89
N GLY A 225 7.10 -1.57 15.07
CA GLY A 225 7.34 -0.54 14.06
C GLY A 225 6.17 0.45 13.94
N ALA A 226 6.49 1.65 13.50
CA ALA A 226 5.51 2.71 13.33
C ALA A 226 4.63 2.45 12.10
N LEU A 227 3.30 2.47 12.30
CA LEU A 227 2.32 2.36 11.22
C LEU A 227 1.71 3.73 10.99
N PRO A 228 1.87 4.32 9.80
CA PRO A 228 1.18 5.56 9.48
C PRO A 228 -0.34 5.38 9.54
N MET A 229 -0.99 6.35 10.15
CA MET A 229 -2.44 6.43 10.28
C MET A 229 -2.90 7.86 10.01
N LEU A 230 -4.15 8.02 9.63
CA LEU A 230 -4.80 9.32 9.73
C LEU A 230 -5.02 9.63 11.22
N PRO A 231 -4.97 10.90 11.65
CA PRO A 231 -5.46 11.28 12.98
C PRO A 231 -6.94 10.89 13.15
N GLY A 232 -7.26 10.28 14.27
CA GLY A 232 -8.61 9.82 14.57
C GLY A 232 -8.65 8.52 15.34
N GLY A 233 -9.83 8.16 15.83
CA GLY A 233 -9.97 7.00 16.68
C GLY A 233 -11.41 6.59 16.96
N THR A 234 -11.61 5.95 18.11
CA THR A 234 -12.88 5.39 18.53
C THR A 234 -13.79 6.48 19.14
N VAL A 235 -15.06 6.44 18.77
CA VAL A 235 -16.10 7.30 19.38
C VAL A 235 -16.29 6.88 20.84
N GLU A 236 -16.08 7.80 21.75
CA GLU A 236 -16.27 7.61 23.18
C GLU A 236 -17.63 8.12 23.64
N SER A 237 -18.07 7.67 24.81
CA SER A 237 -19.36 8.10 25.40
C SER A 237 -19.41 9.59 25.75
N THR A 238 -18.26 10.24 25.85
CA THR A 238 -18.09 11.68 26.08
C THR A 238 -18.20 12.50 24.81
N ASP A 239 -18.05 11.89 23.64
CA ASP A 239 -18.14 12.55 22.36
C ASP A 239 -19.62 12.70 21.97
N ALA A 240 -20.09 13.92 21.81
CA ALA A 240 -21.48 14.17 21.43
C ALA A 240 -21.72 13.85 19.94
N THR A 241 -20.69 13.99 19.11
CA THR A 241 -20.70 13.71 17.67
C THR A 241 -19.41 13.03 17.24
N PRO A 242 -19.38 12.33 16.10
CA PRO A 242 -18.14 11.80 15.54
C PRO A 242 -17.11 12.89 15.17
N GLU A 243 -17.55 14.10 14.93
CA GLU A 243 -16.69 15.26 14.73
C GLU A 243 -15.97 15.67 16.04
N ASP A 244 -16.61 15.50 17.20
CA ASP A 244 -15.98 15.73 18.51
C ASP A 244 -14.87 14.70 18.75
N THR A 245 -15.12 13.42 18.42
CA THR A 245 -14.08 12.36 18.39
C THR A 245 -12.87 12.82 17.58
N LEU A 246 -13.12 13.31 16.37
CA LEU A 246 -12.04 13.77 15.51
C LEU A 246 -11.23 14.91 16.16
N HIS A 247 -11.88 15.89 16.74
CA HIS A 247 -11.20 17.02 17.41
C HIS A 247 -10.36 16.53 18.59
N ARG A 248 -10.89 15.63 19.41
CA ARG A 248 -10.20 15.06 20.57
C ARG A 248 -8.96 14.26 20.11
N GLU A 249 -9.14 13.29 19.21
CA GLU A 249 -8.07 12.42 18.73
C GLU A 249 -6.97 13.21 18.00
N ALA A 250 -7.33 14.15 17.15
CA ALA A 250 -6.35 14.99 16.46
C ALA A 250 -5.53 15.86 17.44
N ALA A 251 -6.14 16.29 18.55
CA ALA A 251 -5.43 17.01 19.61
C ALA A 251 -4.53 16.07 20.43
N GLU A 252 -4.98 14.87 20.74
CA GLU A 252 -4.24 13.87 21.52
C GLU A 252 -3.07 13.25 20.75
N GLU A 253 -3.33 12.75 19.53
CA GLU A 253 -2.34 12.03 18.74
C GLU A 253 -1.35 12.95 18.01
N ALA A 254 -1.83 14.10 17.52
CA ALA A 254 -1.07 14.95 16.60
C ALA A 254 -0.91 16.40 17.05
N GLN A 255 -1.53 16.78 18.15
CA GLN A 255 -1.58 18.16 18.68
C GLN A 255 -2.05 19.17 17.63
N LEU A 256 -3.06 18.78 16.85
CA LEU A 256 -3.67 19.61 15.83
C LEU A 256 -4.89 20.37 16.38
N THR A 257 -5.03 21.61 15.98
CA THR A 257 -6.32 22.31 16.03
C THR A 257 -6.96 22.24 14.65
N LEU A 258 -8.17 21.69 14.59
CA LEU A 258 -8.91 21.49 13.35
C LEU A 258 -10.09 22.45 13.24
N THR A 259 -10.45 22.81 12.02
CA THR A 259 -11.66 23.59 11.71
C THR A 259 -12.38 23.03 10.50
N ASP A 260 -13.67 23.33 10.40
CA ASP A 260 -14.54 23.02 9.26
C ASP A 260 -14.44 21.54 8.80
N PRO A 261 -14.70 20.55 9.68
CA PRO A 261 -14.70 19.15 9.30
C PRO A 261 -15.79 18.86 8.25
N VAL A 262 -15.42 18.12 7.22
CA VAL A 262 -16.31 17.72 6.11
C VAL A 262 -16.35 16.21 6.01
N ARG A 263 -17.53 15.62 6.06
CA ARG A 263 -17.70 14.18 5.85
C ARG A 263 -17.44 13.82 4.39
N LEU A 264 -16.43 12.97 4.14
CA LEU A 264 -16.12 12.43 2.83
C LEU A 264 -16.98 11.20 2.52
N GLY A 265 -17.34 10.46 3.57
CA GLY A 265 -18.10 9.22 3.50
C GLY A 265 -17.80 8.32 4.69
N TRP A 266 -18.07 7.03 4.52
CA TRP A 266 -17.81 6.02 5.55
C TRP A 266 -17.40 4.68 4.92
N VAL A 267 -16.69 3.88 5.70
CA VAL A 267 -16.23 2.54 5.33
C VAL A 267 -16.94 1.54 6.22
N LEU A 268 -17.46 0.47 5.65
CA LEU A 268 -18.05 -0.63 6.39
C LEU A 268 -16.95 -1.49 7.00
N ASP A 269 -17.02 -1.72 8.30
CA ASP A 269 -16.31 -2.78 8.99
C ASP A 269 -17.32 -3.89 9.32
N GLU A 270 -17.23 -4.99 8.60
CA GLU A 270 -18.19 -6.10 8.72
C GLU A 270 -17.97 -6.92 9.99
N THR A 271 -16.75 -6.96 10.52
CA THR A 271 -16.38 -7.84 11.62
C THR A 271 -16.43 -7.17 12.98
N GLY A 272 -16.17 -5.87 13.05
CA GLY A 272 -16.00 -5.15 14.31
C GLY A 272 -14.77 -5.56 15.14
N GLU A 273 -14.00 -6.56 14.68
CA GLU A 273 -12.95 -7.19 15.48
C GLU A 273 -11.71 -6.30 15.74
N VAL A 274 -11.51 -5.28 14.93
CA VAL A 274 -10.24 -4.52 14.93
C VAL A 274 -10.01 -3.74 16.22
N TYR A 275 -11.09 -3.37 16.92
CA TYR A 275 -11.00 -2.59 18.17
C TYR A 275 -11.94 -3.12 19.27
N GLY A 276 -12.20 -4.42 19.29
CA GLY A 276 -13.02 -5.02 20.33
C GLY A 276 -14.53 -4.76 20.19
N GLY A 277 -14.97 -4.24 19.05
CA GLY A 277 -16.38 -4.08 18.74
C GLY A 277 -17.03 -5.39 18.32
N VAL A 278 -18.32 -5.49 18.51
CA VAL A 278 -19.13 -6.67 18.13
C VAL A 278 -20.02 -6.31 16.96
N GLY A 279 -19.79 -6.98 15.82
CA GLY A 279 -20.62 -6.88 14.64
C GLY A 279 -20.32 -5.69 13.71
N PRO A 280 -21.10 -5.54 12.64
CA PRO A 280 -20.84 -4.53 11.62
C PRO A 280 -20.96 -3.10 12.16
N ASN A 281 -20.04 -2.23 11.74
CA ASN A 281 -20.04 -0.83 12.12
C ASN A 281 -19.56 0.08 10.97
N ALA A 282 -19.83 1.36 11.08
CA ALA A 282 -19.35 2.38 10.16
C ALA A 282 -18.13 3.09 10.77
N ARG A 283 -17.12 3.29 9.91
CA ARG A 283 -15.95 4.13 10.21
C ARG A 283 -16.02 5.37 9.33
N LEU A 284 -16.23 6.50 9.93
CA LEU A 284 -16.29 7.76 9.19
C LEU A 284 -14.93 8.14 8.61
N ARG A 285 -14.99 8.78 7.47
CA ARG A 285 -13.86 9.44 6.81
C ARG A 285 -14.23 10.90 6.61
N LEU A 286 -13.38 11.73 7.18
CA LEU A 286 -13.55 13.18 7.11
C LEU A 286 -12.34 13.82 6.42
N ALA A 287 -12.48 15.09 6.06
CA ALA A 287 -11.37 16.00 5.82
C ALA A 287 -11.58 17.21 6.75
N ALA A 288 -10.50 17.74 7.31
CA ALA A 288 -10.55 18.91 8.16
C ALA A 288 -9.35 19.81 7.88
N ARG A 289 -9.55 21.13 8.01
CA ARG A 289 -8.48 22.11 7.87
C ARG A 289 -7.70 22.21 9.16
N VAL A 290 -6.37 22.10 9.09
CA VAL A 290 -5.46 22.33 10.20
C VAL A 290 -5.19 23.83 10.33
N THR A 291 -5.34 24.36 11.54
CA THR A 291 -5.03 25.76 11.84
C THR A 291 -3.78 25.92 12.69
N THR A 292 -3.49 24.96 13.55
CA THR A 292 -2.25 24.93 14.35
C THR A 292 -1.71 23.52 14.48
N ILE A 293 -0.38 23.43 14.63
CA ILE A 293 0.35 22.21 15.00
C ILE A 293 1.19 22.55 16.22
N GLY A 294 0.75 22.08 17.39
CA GLY A 294 1.41 22.31 18.66
C GLY A 294 2.65 21.44 18.91
N PRO A 295 3.33 21.66 20.05
CA PRO A 295 4.41 20.78 20.48
C PRO A 295 3.93 19.35 20.70
N ALA A 296 4.79 18.37 20.39
CA ALA A 296 4.49 16.95 20.60
C ALA A 296 4.17 16.68 22.08
N ALA A 297 3.12 15.91 22.30
CA ALA A 297 2.69 15.47 23.62
C ALA A 297 2.55 13.95 23.66
N VAL A 298 2.53 13.42 24.86
CA VAL A 298 2.29 12.00 25.10
C VAL A 298 0.82 11.71 24.82
N ASP A 299 0.57 10.74 23.95
CA ASP A 299 -0.77 10.23 23.72
C ASP A 299 -1.28 9.48 24.96
N PRO A 300 -2.48 9.79 25.47
CA PRO A 300 -2.98 9.19 26.72
C PRO A 300 -3.19 7.68 26.66
N ALA A 301 -3.54 7.14 25.49
CA ALA A 301 -3.86 5.73 25.33
C ALA A 301 -2.60 4.86 25.22
N THR A 302 -1.54 5.39 24.59
CA THR A 302 -0.30 4.64 24.36
C THR A 302 0.81 4.97 25.35
N GLY A 303 0.73 6.09 26.05
CA GLY A 303 1.76 6.61 26.95
C GLY A 303 3.04 7.07 26.22
N ARG A 304 2.97 7.34 24.92
CA ARG A 304 4.10 7.75 24.08
C ARG A 304 3.69 8.87 23.12
N PRO A 305 4.61 9.77 22.73
CA PRO A 305 4.35 10.68 21.64
C PRO A 305 4.35 9.93 20.30
N PHE A 306 3.40 10.27 19.42
CA PHE A 306 3.41 9.77 18.06
C PHE A 306 4.39 10.57 17.20
N ALA A 307 5.02 9.89 16.24
CA ALA A 307 5.66 10.57 15.12
C ALA A 307 4.59 11.22 14.24
N ARG A 308 4.83 12.45 13.80
CA ARG A 308 3.88 13.24 13.01
C ARG A 308 4.52 13.54 11.67
N LEU A 309 3.87 13.11 10.59
CA LEU A 309 4.42 13.19 9.24
C LEU A 309 3.58 14.15 8.40
N LEU A 310 4.26 14.97 7.61
CA LEU A 310 3.64 15.86 6.64
C LEU A 310 3.92 15.33 5.23
N ALA A 311 2.86 14.99 4.50
CA ALA A 311 2.94 14.33 3.22
C ALA A 311 1.95 14.93 2.22
N THR A 312 2.21 14.80 0.93
CA THR A 312 1.15 15.06 -0.07
C THR A 312 0.02 14.03 0.08
N PRO A 313 -1.22 14.33 -0.34
CA PRO A 313 -2.31 13.36 -0.27
C PRO A 313 -1.98 12.03 -0.96
N ALA A 314 -1.26 12.05 -2.07
CA ALA A 314 -0.83 10.85 -2.78
C ALA A 314 0.20 10.03 -1.97
N GLN A 315 1.21 10.69 -1.38
CA GLN A 315 2.18 10.04 -0.50
C GLN A 315 1.51 9.45 0.74
N ALA A 316 0.56 10.19 1.35
CA ALA A 316 -0.21 9.72 2.49
C ALA A 316 -1.02 8.46 2.14
N ALA A 317 -1.70 8.44 1.00
CA ALA A 317 -2.42 7.24 0.53
C ALA A 317 -1.48 6.03 0.37
N ALA A 318 -0.27 6.25 -0.15
CA ALA A 318 0.74 5.21 -0.29
C ALA A 318 1.21 4.69 1.07
N LEU A 319 1.53 5.59 2.02
CA LEU A 319 1.94 5.24 3.38
C LEU A 319 0.85 4.48 4.14
N LEU A 320 -0.40 4.86 3.97
CA LEU A 320 -1.55 4.17 4.58
C LEU A 320 -1.74 2.74 4.04
N GLY A 321 -1.26 2.45 2.84
CA GLY A 321 -1.35 1.12 2.23
C GLY A 321 -2.80 0.68 1.93
N TRP A 322 -3.73 1.63 1.72
CA TRP A 322 -5.16 1.33 1.52
C TRP A 322 -5.53 1.09 0.05
N GLY A 323 -4.55 1.01 -0.83
CA GLY A 323 -4.76 0.74 -2.25
C GLY A 323 -5.59 1.79 -2.97
N PRO A 324 -6.22 1.43 -4.10
CA PRO A 324 -7.05 2.34 -4.88
C PRO A 324 -8.17 3.02 -4.10
N PRO A 325 -8.87 2.38 -3.14
CA PRO A 325 -9.81 3.09 -2.26
C PRO A 325 -9.17 4.22 -1.46
N GLY A 326 -7.96 4.00 -0.94
CA GLY A 326 -7.19 5.03 -0.23
C GLY A 326 -6.80 6.19 -1.15
N ALA A 327 -6.32 5.91 -2.35
CA ALA A 327 -6.00 6.92 -3.34
C ALA A 327 -7.23 7.78 -3.71
N ARG A 328 -8.41 7.15 -3.86
CA ARG A 328 -9.67 7.89 -4.09
C ARG A 328 -10.06 8.76 -2.90
N GLN A 329 -9.86 8.30 -1.67
CA GLN A 329 -10.11 9.10 -0.47
C GLN A 329 -9.16 10.30 -0.41
N ALA A 330 -7.87 10.11 -0.67
CA ALA A 330 -6.87 11.17 -0.72
C ALA A 330 -7.21 12.24 -1.78
N GLN A 331 -7.61 11.80 -2.97
CA GLN A 331 -8.04 12.71 -4.04
C GLN A 331 -9.29 13.50 -3.62
N LEU A 332 -10.26 12.84 -2.99
CA LEU A 332 -11.47 13.49 -2.51
C LEU A 332 -11.17 14.52 -1.41
N ALA A 333 -10.24 14.21 -0.50
CA ALA A 333 -9.80 15.15 0.53
C ALA A 333 -9.11 16.37 -0.09
N ALA A 334 -8.20 16.17 -1.06
CA ALA A 334 -7.54 17.24 -1.79
C ALA A 334 -8.55 18.11 -2.57
N ASP A 335 -9.52 17.49 -3.23
CA ASP A 335 -10.58 18.21 -3.93
C ASP A 335 -11.46 19.03 -2.97
N THR A 336 -11.75 18.47 -1.80
CA THR A 336 -12.49 19.18 -0.75
C THR A 336 -11.70 20.38 -0.24
N ALA A 337 -10.41 20.21 0.04
CA ALA A 337 -9.52 21.27 0.48
C ALA A 337 -9.47 22.42 -0.53
N ARG A 338 -9.33 22.09 -1.81
CA ARG A 338 -9.31 23.09 -2.88
C ARG A 338 -10.66 23.81 -3.03
N LYS A 339 -11.76 23.06 -3.08
CA LYS A 339 -13.08 23.60 -3.38
C LYS A 339 -13.71 24.32 -2.19
N ARG A 340 -13.53 23.79 -0.98
CA ARG A 340 -14.17 24.28 0.23
C ARG A 340 -13.35 25.37 0.93
N TRP A 341 -12.01 25.18 0.98
CA TRP A 341 -11.12 26.05 1.74
C TRP A 341 -10.20 26.89 0.86
N GLY A 342 -10.24 26.73 -0.46
CA GLY A 342 -9.36 27.45 -1.40
C GLY A 342 -7.88 27.09 -1.26
N LEU A 343 -7.56 25.96 -0.63
CA LEU A 343 -6.16 25.55 -0.45
C LEU A 343 -5.55 25.08 -1.77
N PRO A 344 -4.24 25.30 -1.96
CA PRO A 344 -3.54 24.84 -3.18
C PRO A 344 -3.47 23.32 -3.26
N THR A 345 -3.16 22.81 -4.44
CA THR A 345 -2.71 21.44 -4.58
C THR A 345 -1.31 21.33 -3.99
N ALA A 346 -1.07 20.35 -3.14
CA ALA A 346 0.24 20.11 -2.56
C ALA A 346 1.28 19.89 -3.66
N SER A 347 2.37 20.65 -3.62
CA SER A 347 3.49 20.46 -4.52
C SER A 347 4.25 19.18 -4.14
N PRO A 348 4.87 18.49 -5.12
CA PRO A 348 5.76 17.37 -4.82
C PRO A 348 6.87 17.81 -3.85
N ALA A 349 6.95 17.13 -2.72
CA ALA A 349 7.96 17.38 -1.68
C ALA A 349 8.34 16.06 -1.03
N ALA A 350 9.49 16.01 -0.37
CA ALA A 350 9.80 14.89 0.51
C ALA A 350 8.80 14.82 1.66
N ILE A 351 8.56 13.62 2.18
CA ILE A 351 7.80 13.45 3.42
C ILE A 351 8.66 14.02 4.54
N GLU A 352 8.07 14.92 5.34
CA GLU A 352 8.75 15.58 6.44
C GLU A 352 8.20 15.09 7.77
N GLU A 353 9.08 14.86 8.74
CA GLU A 353 8.66 14.69 10.13
C GLU A 353 8.40 16.08 10.73
N ILE A 354 7.22 16.28 11.32
CA ILE A 354 6.89 17.51 12.01
C ILE A 354 7.74 17.60 13.29
N PRO A 355 8.48 18.70 13.52
CA PRO A 355 9.34 18.84 14.67
C PRO A 355 8.60 18.66 16.01
N ALA A 356 9.33 18.24 17.04
CA ALA A 356 8.75 18.03 18.38
C ALA A 356 8.15 19.32 18.96
N GLU A 357 8.72 20.48 18.66
CA GLU A 357 8.22 21.78 19.06
C GLU A 357 6.95 22.23 18.30
N GLY A 358 6.52 21.46 17.31
CA GLY A 358 5.45 21.84 16.41
C GLY A 358 5.92 22.70 15.25
N MET A 359 5.00 23.25 14.47
CA MET A 359 5.36 24.12 13.36
C MET A 359 4.34 25.24 13.15
N ARG A 360 4.82 26.37 12.65
CA ARG A 360 3.94 27.46 12.20
C ARG A 360 3.44 27.13 10.79
N LEU A 361 2.15 27.27 10.60
CA LEU A 361 1.53 27.15 9.29
C LEU A 361 1.49 28.53 8.63
N SER A 362 2.12 28.67 7.50
CA SER A 362 2.18 29.92 6.71
C SER A 362 1.10 29.95 5.62
#